data_30645e07b6807edd32b420fb5f569143
#
_entry.id   30645e07b6807edd32b420fb5f569143
#
_cell.length_a   1.000
_cell.length_b   1.000
_cell.length_c   1.000
_cell.angle_alpha   90.00
_cell.angle_beta   90.00
_cell.angle_gamma   90.00
#
_symmetry.space_group_name_H-M   'P 1'
#
loop_
_entity.id
_entity.type
_entity.pdbx_description
1 polymer ?
#
loop_
_entity_poly.entity_id
_entity_poly.type
_entity_poly.pdbx_seq_one_letter_code
_entity_poly.pdbx_strand_id
1 'polypeptide(L)'
;MKWEESASLLLEKVPPFVQKTVREKVETLARQRGKTLVTEAEVLAARGEFMEKQQQQRPVAKQHAHNENLSIIRKYTKYFDKDGNPVFYQVKTCRGAEVNCPFLITDSNLLANKLKDRLEELKFTDNLIGKVDGQILPHHTLKLAVAGCPNSCSMPQIKDFGVHAVEPVFVDQDCACISCMKCVEACREDAITIEDGQVTIDKEKCVHCGLC
;
A
#
# COMPACT_ATOMS: atom_id res chain seq x y z
N MET A 1 29.75 11.78 26.51
CA MET A 1 31.07 11.24 26.15
C MET A 1 31.67 12.06 25.01
N LYS A 2 32.98 12.02 24.81
CA LYS A 2 33.61 12.61 23.62
C LYS A 2 33.43 11.65 22.44
N TRP A 3 33.21 12.21 21.26
CA TRP A 3 33.05 11.46 20.02
C TRP A 3 34.19 11.84 19.07
N GLU A 4 34.71 10.84 18.40
CA GLU A 4 35.63 11.05 17.29
C GLU A 4 34.84 11.55 16.05
N GLU A 5 35.50 12.30 15.19
CA GLU A 5 34.87 12.91 14.01
C GLU A 5 34.29 11.83 13.08
N SER A 6 35.02 10.74 12.85
CA SER A 6 34.57 9.59 12.09
C SER A 6 33.29 8.95 12.65
N ALA A 7 33.20 8.80 13.97
CA ALA A 7 32.01 8.27 14.65
C ALA A 7 30.81 9.22 14.54
N SER A 8 31.04 10.52 14.60
CA SER A 8 30.01 11.55 14.44
C SER A 8 29.40 11.54 13.02
N LEU A 9 30.26 11.41 12.00
CA LEU A 9 29.83 11.29 10.60
C LEU A 9 28.96 10.02 10.34
N LEU A 10 29.24 8.92 11.05
CA LEU A 10 28.37 7.73 10.97
C LEU A 10 27.01 7.96 11.61
N LEU A 11 26.95 8.73 12.70
CA LEU A 11 25.67 9.07 13.34
C LEU A 11 24.82 10.01 12.47
N GLU A 12 25.43 10.90 11.70
CA GLU A 12 24.72 11.80 10.77
C GLU A 12 24.01 11.05 9.63
N LYS A 13 24.48 9.85 9.25
CA LYS A 13 23.81 8.98 8.27
C LYS A 13 22.54 8.34 8.81
N VAL A 14 22.28 8.43 10.10
CA VAL A 14 21.07 7.91 10.74
C VAL A 14 19.96 8.95 10.67
N PRO A 15 18.69 8.55 10.41
CA PRO A 15 17.56 9.48 10.37
C PRO A 15 17.46 10.36 11.63
N PRO A 16 17.22 11.68 11.52
CA PRO A 16 17.29 12.62 12.65
C PRO A 16 16.44 12.25 13.86
N PHE A 17 15.28 11.66 13.64
CA PHE A 17 14.33 11.29 14.70
C PHE A 17 14.83 10.14 15.60
N VAL A 18 15.82 9.34 15.18
CA VAL A 18 16.40 8.25 15.99
C VAL A 18 17.84 8.51 16.42
N GLN A 19 18.50 9.57 15.91
CA GLN A 19 19.92 9.89 16.23
C GLN A 19 20.15 9.99 17.74
N LYS A 20 19.26 10.64 18.48
CA LYS A 20 19.37 10.77 19.94
C LYS A 20 19.40 9.41 20.62
N THR A 21 18.45 8.52 20.27
CA THR A 21 18.36 7.18 20.84
C THR A 21 19.57 6.32 20.49
N VAL A 22 20.05 6.42 19.24
CA VAL A 22 21.27 5.70 18.81
C VAL A 22 22.48 6.20 19.58
N ARG A 23 22.65 7.51 19.73
CA ARG A 23 23.73 8.13 20.49
C ARG A 23 23.78 7.63 21.93
N GLU A 24 22.64 7.66 22.63
CA GLU A 24 22.52 7.19 24.02
C GLU A 24 22.91 5.70 24.17
N LYS A 25 22.47 4.86 23.23
CA LYS A 25 22.81 3.43 23.23
C LYS A 25 24.29 3.18 22.99
N VAL A 26 24.91 3.85 22.01
CA VAL A 26 26.33 3.73 21.72
C VAL A 26 27.15 4.19 22.92
N GLU A 27 26.82 5.32 23.53
CA GLU A 27 27.52 5.82 24.73
C GLU A 27 27.37 4.86 25.92
N THR A 28 26.21 4.24 26.10
CA THR A 28 25.99 3.25 27.15
C THR A 28 26.89 2.03 26.96
N LEU A 29 26.96 1.50 25.74
CA LEU A 29 27.82 0.37 25.40
C LEU A 29 29.32 0.72 25.56
N ALA A 30 29.73 1.90 25.13
CA ALA A 30 31.12 2.36 25.29
C ALA A 30 31.51 2.47 26.79
N ARG A 31 30.58 2.99 27.64
CA ARG A 31 30.79 3.03 29.10
C ARG A 31 30.90 1.64 29.73
N GLN A 32 30.04 0.71 29.32
CA GLN A 32 30.11 -0.68 29.80
C GLN A 32 31.42 -1.36 29.45
N ARG A 33 32.05 -0.97 28.34
CA ARG A 33 33.37 -1.44 27.90
C ARG A 33 34.54 -0.64 28.45
N GLY A 34 34.28 0.27 29.39
CA GLY A 34 35.31 1.11 30.04
C GLY A 34 35.92 2.16 29.11
N LYS A 35 35.27 2.52 28.02
CA LYS A 35 35.77 3.52 27.06
C LYS A 35 35.35 4.94 27.48
N THR A 36 36.21 5.91 27.27
CA THR A 36 35.96 7.33 27.53
C THR A 36 35.71 8.13 26.23
N LEU A 37 36.06 7.53 25.09
CA LEU A 37 35.92 8.08 23.75
C LEU A 37 35.12 7.11 22.89
N VAL A 38 34.18 7.62 22.10
CA VAL A 38 33.45 6.85 21.12
C VAL A 38 34.14 6.97 19.77
N THR A 39 34.70 5.87 19.28
CA THR A 39 35.31 5.75 17.96
C THR A 39 34.36 5.10 16.97
N GLU A 40 34.72 5.04 15.68
CA GLU A 40 33.98 4.34 14.66
C GLU A 40 33.73 2.86 15.03
N ALA A 41 34.72 2.21 15.64
CA ALA A 41 34.63 0.81 16.06
C ALA A 41 33.51 0.59 17.09
N GLU A 42 33.28 1.49 18.04
CA GLU A 42 32.20 1.40 19.03
C GLU A 42 30.82 1.58 18.35
N VAL A 43 30.70 2.46 17.36
CA VAL A 43 29.46 2.66 16.61
C VAL A 43 29.10 1.40 15.80
N LEU A 44 30.08 0.81 15.10
CA LEU A 44 29.89 -0.41 14.32
C LEU A 44 29.59 -1.61 15.23
N ALA A 45 30.26 -1.73 16.38
CA ALA A 45 29.99 -2.78 17.35
C ALA A 45 28.57 -2.67 17.94
N ALA A 46 28.12 -1.46 18.29
CA ALA A 46 26.76 -1.22 18.76
C ALA A 46 25.71 -1.58 17.70
N ARG A 47 26.01 -1.29 16.43
CA ARG A 47 25.16 -1.71 15.29
C ARG A 47 25.10 -3.23 15.16
N GLY A 48 26.24 -3.91 15.28
CA GLY A 48 26.32 -5.37 15.22
C GLY A 48 25.47 -6.03 16.32
N GLU A 49 25.65 -5.63 17.58
CA GLU A 49 24.85 -6.13 18.70
C GLU A 49 23.35 -5.87 18.54
N PHE A 50 22.98 -4.72 17.98
CA PHE A 50 21.58 -4.41 17.71
C PHE A 50 20.99 -5.33 16.64
N MET A 51 21.73 -5.59 15.57
CA MET A 51 21.31 -6.49 14.49
C MET A 51 21.22 -7.94 14.97
N GLU A 52 22.20 -8.40 15.77
CA GLU A 52 22.17 -9.74 16.36
C GLU A 52 21.00 -9.93 17.33
N LYS A 53 20.73 -8.93 18.19
CA LYS A 53 19.55 -8.97 19.07
C LYS A 53 18.23 -8.99 18.28
N GLN A 54 18.15 -8.26 17.18
CA GLN A 54 17.00 -8.33 16.28
C GLN A 54 16.88 -9.69 15.60
N GLN A 55 17.98 -10.32 15.19
CA GLN A 55 17.99 -11.66 14.62
C GLN A 55 17.60 -12.73 15.64
N GLN A 56 18.10 -12.61 16.88
CA GLN A 56 17.74 -13.53 17.99
C GLN A 56 16.30 -13.35 18.46
N GLN A 57 15.74 -12.15 18.35
CA GLN A 57 14.33 -11.86 18.64
C GLN A 57 13.38 -12.20 17.48
N ARG A 58 13.92 -12.47 16.28
CA ARG A 58 13.13 -13.10 15.22
C ARG A 58 12.94 -14.56 15.59
N PRO A 59 11.70 -15.00 15.91
CA PRO A 59 11.47 -16.42 16.13
C PRO A 59 11.94 -17.13 14.85
N VAL A 60 12.95 -17.98 15.00
CA VAL A 60 13.37 -18.89 13.93
C VAL A 60 12.14 -19.74 13.63
N ALA A 61 11.57 -19.59 12.46
CA ALA A 61 10.48 -20.44 12.01
C ALA A 61 11.07 -21.85 11.92
N LYS A 62 10.86 -22.64 12.95
CA LYS A 62 10.94 -24.09 12.81
C LYS A 62 9.93 -24.43 11.72
N GLN A 63 10.27 -25.35 10.82
CA GLN A 63 9.32 -25.95 9.90
C GLN A 63 8.18 -26.55 10.70
N HIS A 64 7.11 -25.77 10.88
CA HIS A 64 5.95 -26.18 11.64
C HIS A 64 5.05 -27.02 10.75
N ALA A 65 4.45 -28.05 11.31
CA ALA A 65 3.39 -28.79 10.67
C ALA A 65 2.27 -27.81 10.21
N HIS A 66 1.58 -28.12 9.13
CA HIS A 66 0.56 -27.26 8.50
C HIS A 66 -0.43 -26.64 9.52
N ASN A 67 -0.84 -27.39 10.55
CA ASN A 67 -1.76 -26.93 11.60
C ASN A 67 -1.16 -25.89 12.56
N GLU A 68 0.14 -25.91 12.83
CA GLU A 68 0.80 -24.91 13.68
C GLU A 68 0.96 -23.59 12.94
N ASN A 69 1.24 -23.63 11.63
CA ASN A 69 1.27 -22.45 10.77
C ASN A 69 -0.08 -21.73 10.73
N LEU A 70 -1.19 -22.46 10.68
CA LEU A 70 -2.54 -21.88 10.70
C LEU A 70 -2.82 -21.08 11.98
N SER A 71 -2.30 -21.50 13.15
CA SER A 71 -2.48 -20.74 14.39
C SER A 71 -1.71 -19.42 14.40
N ILE A 72 -0.53 -19.38 13.80
CA ILE A 72 0.28 -18.16 13.62
C ILE A 72 -0.40 -17.22 12.64
N ILE A 73 -0.89 -17.75 11.53
CA ILE A 73 -1.61 -16.99 10.50
C ILE A 73 -2.84 -16.31 11.10
N ARG A 74 -3.67 -17.01 11.87
CA ARG A 74 -4.85 -16.45 12.55
C ARG A 74 -4.52 -15.25 13.44
N LYS A 75 -3.32 -15.18 14.00
CA LYS A 75 -2.87 -14.05 14.82
C LYS A 75 -2.56 -12.80 14.00
N TYR A 76 -2.13 -12.95 12.77
CA TYR A 76 -1.59 -11.85 11.95
C TYR A 76 -2.45 -11.48 10.74
N THR A 77 -3.30 -12.36 10.25
CA THR A 77 -4.26 -12.02 9.20
C THR A 77 -5.62 -11.61 9.78
N LYS A 78 -6.23 -10.61 9.14
CA LYS A 78 -7.60 -10.17 9.46
C LYS A 78 -8.64 -10.78 8.52
N TYR A 79 -8.21 -11.53 7.55
CA TYR A 79 -9.06 -12.04 6.47
C TYR A 79 -9.17 -13.54 6.54
N PHE A 80 -10.40 -14.02 6.41
CA PHE A 80 -10.75 -15.43 6.50
C PHE A 80 -11.64 -15.78 5.31
N ASP A 81 -11.53 -17.00 4.80
CA ASP A 81 -12.46 -17.58 3.85
C ASP A 81 -13.80 -17.96 4.51
N LYS A 82 -14.71 -18.54 3.71
CA LYS A 82 -16.04 -18.98 4.19
C LYS A 82 -15.95 -20.10 5.23
N ASP A 83 -14.89 -20.87 5.21
CA ASP A 83 -14.64 -22.02 6.09
C ASP A 83 -13.83 -21.61 7.33
N GLY A 84 -13.53 -20.31 7.47
CA GLY A 84 -12.78 -19.76 8.60
C GLY A 84 -11.28 -19.99 8.52
N ASN A 85 -10.72 -20.36 7.36
CA ASN A 85 -9.30 -20.43 7.14
C ASN A 85 -8.72 -19.04 6.85
N PRO A 86 -7.53 -18.72 7.35
CA PRO A 86 -6.91 -17.42 7.08
C PRO A 86 -6.50 -17.29 5.62
N VAL A 87 -6.67 -16.09 5.05
CA VAL A 87 -6.25 -15.76 3.69
C VAL A 87 -5.20 -14.67 3.68
N PHE A 88 -4.24 -14.75 2.74
CA PHE A 88 -3.15 -13.78 2.58
C PHE A 88 -3.41 -12.74 1.51
N TYR A 89 -4.66 -12.50 1.19
CA TYR A 89 -5.05 -11.42 0.30
C TYR A 89 -6.28 -10.67 0.84
N GLN A 90 -6.40 -9.43 0.45
CA GLN A 90 -7.57 -8.59 0.68
C GLN A 90 -8.00 -7.99 -0.64
N VAL A 91 -9.29 -8.14 -0.99
CA VAL A 91 -9.89 -7.43 -2.11
C VAL A 91 -10.90 -6.43 -1.57
N LYS A 92 -10.61 -5.14 -1.73
CA LYS A 92 -11.48 -4.03 -1.31
C LYS A 92 -12.22 -3.47 -2.51
N THR A 93 -13.51 -3.25 -2.37
CA THR A 93 -14.35 -2.57 -3.38
C THR A 93 -14.83 -1.22 -2.88
N CYS A 94 -15.26 -0.35 -3.79
CA CYS A 94 -16.07 0.79 -3.40
C CYS A 94 -17.51 0.32 -3.11
N ARG A 95 -18.22 1.07 -2.28
CA ARG A 95 -19.62 0.76 -1.91
C ARG A 95 -20.64 1.28 -2.92
N GLY A 96 -20.20 1.70 -4.11
CA GLY A 96 -21.05 2.39 -5.08
C GLY A 96 -22.34 1.64 -5.43
N ALA A 97 -22.25 0.33 -5.68
CA ALA A 97 -23.42 -0.50 -6.00
C ALA A 97 -24.39 -0.65 -4.81
N GLU A 98 -23.86 -0.68 -3.57
CA GLU A 98 -24.68 -0.84 -2.35
C GLU A 98 -25.48 0.43 -2.01
N VAL A 99 -24.96 1.60 -2.35
CA VAL A 99 -25.53 2.90 -1.97
C VAL A 99 -26.13 3.66 -3.16
N ASN A 100 -26.31 3.01 -4.31
CA ASN A 100 -26.80 3.62 -5.55
C ASN A 100 -26.03 4.93 -5.90
N CYS A 101 -24.70 4.85 -5.90
CA CYS A 101 -23.83 6.00 -6.13
C CYS A 101 -24.06 6.57 -7.53
N PRO A 102 -24.36 7.90 -7.66
CA PRO A 102 -24.65 8.52 -8.97
C PRO A 102 -23.42 8.59 -9.89
N PHE A 103 -22.20 8.35 -9.36
CA PHE A 103 -20.95 8.38 -10.10
C PHE A 103 -20.45 6.99 -10.50
N LEU A 104 -21.25 5.95 -10.26
CA LEU A 104 -20.84 4.58 -10.53
C LEU A 104 -20.89 4.29 -12.03
N ILE A 105 -19.74 4.06 -12.64
CA ILE A 105 -19.61 3.64 -14.05
C ILE A 105 -19.86 2.15 -14.17
N THR A 106 -19.31 1.35 -13.25
CA THR A 106 -19.51 -0.10 -13.22
C THR A 106 -19.50 -0.65 -11.80
N ASP A 107 -20.15 -1.80 -11.59
CA ASP A 107 -20.11 -2.50 -10.31
C ASP A 107 -18.71 -3.09 -10.06
N SER A 108 -18.00 -2.50 -9.11
CA SER A 108 -16.66 -2.93 -8.70
C SER A 108 -16.64 -4.35 -8.13
N ASN A 109 -17.78 -4.87 -7.64
CA ASN A 109 -17.86 -6.22 -7.07
C ASN A 109 -17.71 -7.31 -8.14
N LEU A 110 -18.12 -7.05 -9.39
CA LEU A 110 -17.99 -8.01 -10.49
C LEU A 110 -16.52 -8.40 -10.73
N LEU A 111 -15.63 -7.42 -10.84
CA LEU A 111 -14.21 -7.67 -11.02
C LEU A 111 -13.57 -8.20 -9.73
N ALA A 112 -13.97 -7.66 -8.58
CA ALA A 112 -13.44 -8.10 -7.29
C ALA A 112 -13.70 -9.58 -7.01
N ASN A 113 -14.90 -10.08 -7.34
CA ASN A 113 -15.23 -11.50 -7.19
C ASN A 113 -14.37 -12.36 -8.13
N LYS A 114 -14.23 -11.98 -9.41
CA LYS A 114 -13.33 -12.68 -10.34
C LYS A 114 -11.87 -12.71 -9.85
N LEU A 115 -11.40 -11.63 -9.24
CA LEU A 115 -10.05 -11.58 -8.66
C LEU A 115 -9.92 -12.54 -7.47
N LYS A 116 -10.92 -12.60 -6.59
CA LYS A 116 -10.96 -13.55 -5.47
C LYS A 116 -10.94 -14.99 -5.96
N ASP A 117 -11.85 -15.33 -6.88
CA ASP A 117 -11.96 -16.67 -7.47
C ASP A 117 -10.60 -17.09 -8.07
N ARG A 118 -9.94 -16.16 -8.79
CA ARG A 118 -8.66 -16.43 -9.41
C ARG A 118 -7.54 -16.66 -8.39
N LEU A 119 -7.54 -15.92 -7.28
CA LEU A 119 -6.56 -16.12 -6.20
C LEU A 119 -6.78 -17.45 -5.47
N GLU A 120 -8.03 -17.89 -5.31
CA GLU A 120 -8.38 -19.19 -4.75
C GLU A 120 -7.94 -20.32 -5.68
N GLU A 121 -8.25 -20.25 -6.99
CA GLU A 121 -7.77 -21.21 -8.00
C GLU A 121 -6.24 -21.37 -8.00
N LEU A 122 -5.53 -20.26 -7.86
CA LEU A 122 -4.07 -20.23 -7.79
C LEU A 122 -3.52 -20.75 -6.45
N LYS A 123 -4.37 -21.09 -5.50
CA LYS A 123 -3.98 -21.47 -4.13
C LYS A 123 -2.99 -20.46 -3.54
N PHE A 124 -3.30 -19.16 -3.73
CA PHE A 124 -2.37 -18.07 -3.42
C PHE A 124 -1.87 -18.13 -1.98
N THR A 125 -2.78 -18.36 -1.02
CA THR A 125 -2.44 -18.47 0.40
C THR A 125 -1.49 -19.62 0.67
N ASP A 126 -1.75 -20.81 0.15
CA ASP A 126 -0.91 -22.00 0.34
C ASP A 126 0.49 -21.81 -0.24
N ASN A 127 0.56 -21.22 -1.43
CA ASN A 127 1.82 -20.92 -2.09
C ASN A 127 2.67 -19.88 -1.33
N LEU A 128 2.02 -18.95 -0.63
CA LEU A 128 2.69 -17.93 0.16
C LEU A 128 3.20 -18.48 1.48
N ILE A 129 2.40 -19.30 2.17
CA ILE A 129 2.79 -19.98 3.41
C ILE A 129 4.12 -20.73 3.22
N GLY A 130 4.28 -21.42 2.09
CA GLY A 130 5.48 -22.19 1.80
C GLY A 130 6.73 -21.37 1.45
N LYS A 131 6.57 -20.05 1.22
CA LYS A 131 7.66 -19.15 0.80
C LYS A 131 8.06 -18.12 1.85
N VAL A 132 7.26 -17.94 2.88
CA VAL A 132 7.56 -16.96 3.93
C VAL A 132 8.32 -17.67 5.04
N ASP A 133 9.60 -17.35 5.15
CA ASP A 133 10.44 -17.82 6.25
C ASP A 133 10.27 -16.88 7.45
N GLY A 134 9.96 -17.43 8.61
CA GLY A 134 9.85 -16.69 9.86
C GLY A 134 8.44 -16.20 10.17
N GLN A 135 8.35 -15.10 10.92
CA GLN A 135 7.07 -14.54 11.38
C GLN A 135 6.31 -13.90 10.21
N ILE A 136 5.05 -14.31 10.04
CA ILE A 136 4.15 -13.70 9.06
C ILE A 136 3.73 -12.32 9.57
N LEU A 137 3.96 -11.31 8.76
CA LEU A 137 3.67 -9.91 9.06
C LEU A 137 2.53 -9.38 8.18
N PRO A 138 1.81 -8.32 8.59
CA PRO A 138 0.69 -7.77 7.82
C PRO A 138 1.04 -7.34 6.38
N HIS A 139 2.30 -7.01 6.11
CA HIS A 139 2.76 -6.65 4.77
C HIS A 139 2.96 -7.84 3.84
N HIS A 140 2.92 -9.07 4.35
CA HIS A 140 2.87 -10.28 3.51
C HIS A 140 1.48 -10.51 2.90
N THR A 141 0.46 -9.74 3.30
CA THR A 141 -0.89 -9.84 2.73
C THR A 141 -0.98 -8.99 1.46
N LEU A 142 -1.32 -9.62 0.34
CA LEU A 142 -1.59 -8.95 -0.94
C LEU A 142 -2.87 -8.11 -0.81
N LYS A 143 -2.79 -6.82 -1.13
CA LYS A 143 -3.92 -5.90 -1.05
C LYS A 143 -4.33 -5.45 -2.43
N LEU A 144 -5.55 -5.77 -2.80
CA LEU A 144 -6.14 -5.36 -4.06
C LEU A 144 -7.29 -4.39 -3.80
N ALA A 145 -7.51 -3.44 -4.69
CA ALA A 145 -8.68 -2.57 -4.63
C ALA A 145 -9.28 -2.33 -6.02
N VAL A 146 -10.60 -2.36 -6.07
CA VAL A 146 -11.39 -2.08 -7.27
C VAL A 146 -12.34 -0.93 -6.98
N ALA A 147 -12.29 0.13 -7.78
CA ALA A 147 -13.23 1.25 -7.72
C ALA A 147 -14.11 1.28 -8.97
N GLY A 148 -15.36 1.60 -8.80
CA GLY A 148 -16.34 1.65 -9.89
C GLY A 148 -16.35 2.96 -10.69
N CYS A 149 -15.48 3.94 -10.33
CA CYS A 149 -15.32 5.22 -11.04
C CYS A 149 -13.98 5.87 -10.64
N PRO A 150 -13.55 6.96 -11.31
CA PRO A 150 -12.29 7.67 -11.02
C PRO A 150 -12.20 8.31 -9.62
N ASN A 151 -13.31 8.54 -8.90
CA ASN A 151 -13.29 8.99 -7.52
C ASN A 151 -12.52 8.05 -6.58
N SER A 152 -12.29 6.81 -7.00
CA SER A 152 -11.35 5.88 -6.35
C SER A 152 -11.57 5.68 -4.84
N CYS A 153 -12.83 5.63 -4.37
CA CYS A 153 -13.19 5.54 -2.95
C CYS A 153 -12.62 4.31 -2.22
N SER A 154 -12.27 3.24 -2.95
CA SER A 154 -11.55 2.08 -2.39
C SER A 154 -10.05 2.31 -2.23
N MET A 155 -9.54 3.47 -2.65
CA MET A 155 -8.11 3.86 -2.62
C MET A 155 -7.19 2.87 -3.37
N PRO A 156 -7.46 2.59 -4.66
CA PRO A 156 -6.67 1.65 -5.46
C PRO A 156 -5.21 2.09 -5.62
N GLN A 157 -4.93 3.40 -5.58
CA GLN A 157 -3.59 3.98 -5.80
C GLN A 157 -2.57 3.57 -4.73
N ILE A 158 -3.01 3.16 -3.54
CA ILE A 158 -2.14 2.78 -2.41
C ILE A 158 -2.20 1.28 -2.10
N LYS A 159 -2.61 0.46 -3.06
CA LYS A 159 -2.68 -0.99 -2.92
C LYS A 159 -1.63 -1.66 -3.82
N ASP A 160 -1.33 -2.92 -3.51
CA ASP A 160 -0.37 -3.70 -4.31
C ASP A 160 -0.87 -3.90 -5.74
N PHE A 161 -2.21 -3.99 -5.90
CA PHE A 161 -2.89 -3.97 -7.19
C PHE A 161 -4.16 -3.14 -7.06
N GLY A 162 -4.30 -2.13 -7.91
CA GLY A 162 -5.45 -1.22 -7.89
C GLY A 162 -5.96 -0.89 -9.29
N VAL A 163 -7.28 -0.91 -9.43
CA VAL A 163 -7.96 -0.51 -10.67
C VAL A 163 -9.17 0.36 -10.34
N HIS A 164 -9.50 1.26 -11.24
CA HIS A 164 -10.75 1.98 -11.24
C HIS A 164 -11.37 1.98 -12.64
N ALA A 165 -12.68 2.07 -12.70
CA ALA A 165 -13.39 2.21 -13.97
C ALA A 165 -13.24 3.63 -14.50
N VAL A 166 -13.20 3.75 -15.83
CA VAL A 166 -13.24 5.00 -16.59
C VAL A 166 -14.26 4.90 -17.68
N GLU A 167 -14.87 6.04 -18.05
CA GLU A 167 -15.77 6.16 -19.20
C GLU A 167 -15.06 6.96 -20.28
N PRO A 168 -14.80 6.41 -21.47
CA PRO A 168 -14.25 7.17 -22.57
C PRO A 168 -15.20 8.29 -22.98
N VAL A 169 -14.72 9.52 -23.00
CA VAL A 169 -15.49 10.71 -23.37
C VAL A 169 -14.95 11.26 -24.68
N PHE A 170 -15.84 11.51 -25.62
CA PHE A 170 -15.52 12.14 -26.91
C PHE A 170 -16.66 13.05 -27.34
N VAL A 171 -16.30 14.05 -28.13
CA VAL A 171 -17.29 14.96 -28.74
C VAL A 171 -17.80 14.34 -30.01
N ASP A 172 -19.12 14.20 -30.13
CA ASP A 172 -19.76 13.82 -31.37
C ASP A 172 -19.72 15.03 -32.35
N GLN A 173 -18.98 14.88 -33.44
CA GLN A 173 -18.78 15.91 -34.43
C GLN A 173 -20.05 16.24 -35.27
N ASP A 174 -21.00 15.29 -35.31
CA ASP A 174 -22.25 15.42 -36.06
C ASP A 174 -23.35 16.09 -35.22
N CYS A 175 -23.13 16.28 -33.92
CA CYS A 175 -24.08 16.89 -33.01
C CYS A 175 -23.80 18.38 -32.81
N ALA A 176 -24.74 19.26 -33.25
CA ALA A 176 -24.62 20.70 -33.05
C ALA A 176 -24.72 21.07 -31.56
N CYS A 177 -23.68 21.68 -31.04
CA CYS A 177 -23.66 22.22 -29.68
C CYS A 177 -24.60 23.45 -29.59
N ILE A 178 -25.56 23.40 -28.66
CA ILE A 178 -26.49 24.51 -28.37
C ILE A 178 -25.97 25.48 -27.31
N SER A 179 -24.72 25.32 -26.88
CA SER A 179 -24.04 26.13 -25.86
C SER A 179 -24.79 26.25 -24.54
N CYS A 180 -25.47 25.19 -24.11
CA CYS A 180 -26.24 25.18 -22.87
C CYS A 180 -25.36 25.07 -21.60
N MET A 181 -24.04 24.93 -21.73
CA MET A 181 -23.01 24.87 -20.66
C MET A 181 -23.15 23.70 -19.68
N LYS A 182 -24.11 22.81 -19.78
CA LYS A 182 -24.36 21.72 -18.83
C LYS A 182 -23.15 20.78 -18.66
N CYS A 183 -22.45 20.44 -19.74
CA CYS A 183 -21.28 19.60 -19.69
C CYS A 183 -20.09 20.32 -19.00
N VAL A 184 -19.97 21.65 -19.17
CA VAL A 184 -18.97 22.47 -18.46
C VAL A 184 -19.26 22.49 -16.96
N GLU A 185 -20.51 22.78 -16.59
CA GLU A 185 -20.95 22.81 -15.19
C GLU A 185 -20.83 21.44 -14.49
N ALA A 186 -21.03 20.34 -15.24
CA ALA A 186 -20.86 18.98 -14.71
C ALA A 186 -19.41 18.57 -14.53
N CYS A 187 -18.47 19.21 -15.25
CA CYS A 187 -17.05 18.85 -15.22
C CYS A 187 -16.39 19.40 -13.96
N ARG A 188 -15.98 18.48 -13.05
CA ARG A 188 -15.30 18.85 -11.81
C ARG A 188 -13.82 19.18 -11.97
N GLU A 189 -13.24 18.78 -13.12
CA GLU A 189 -11.83 18.95 -13.45
C GLU A 189 -11.59 20.13 -14.39
N ASP A 190 -12.64 20.93 -14.69
CA ASP A 190 -12.58 22.03 -15.62
C ASP A 190 -11.94 21.65 -16.97
N ALA A 191 -12.22 20.42 -17.43
CA ALA A 191 -11.63 19.85 -18.64
C ALA A 191 -12.41 20.18 -19.92
N ILE A 192 -13.55 20.88 -19.84
CA ILE A 192 -14.43 21.15 -21.00
C ILE A 192 -14.55 22.66 -21.21
N THR A 193 -14.30 23.07 -22.45
CA THR A 193 -14.54 24.44 -22.88
C THR A 193 -15.46 24.45 -24.09
N ILE A 194 -16.25 25.54 -24.24
CA ILE A 194 -17.12 25.77 -25.39
C ILE A 194 -16.79 27.15 -25.94
N GLU A 195 -16.28 27.20 -27.17
CA GLU A 195 -15.95 28.42 -27.89
C GLU A 195 -16.63 28.36 -29.25
N ASP A 196 -17.38 29.41 -29.63
CA ASP A 196 -18.12 29.50 -30.90
C ASP A 196 -18.96 28.27 -31.27
N GLY A 197 -19.58 27.63 -30.23
CA GLY A 197 -20.38 26.43 -30.43
C GLY A 197 -19.58 25.12 -30.61
N GLN A 198 -18.27 25.21 -30.50
CA GLN A 198 -17.39 24.03 -30.51
C GLN A 198 -17.00 23.62 -29.10
N VAL A 199 -17.21 22.33 -28.82
CA VAL A 199 -16.84 21.69 -27.52
C VAL A 199 -15.42 21.16 -27.65
N THR A 200 -14.57 21.51 -26.69
CA THR A 200 -13.21 20.98 -26.60
C THR A 200 -13.03 20.30 -25.25
N ILE A 201 -12.41 19.12 -25.26
CA ILE A 201 -12.08 18.35 -24.05
C ILE A 201 -10.56 18.33 -23.89
N ASP A 202 -10.08 18.91 -22.80
CA ASP A 202 -8.68 18.83 -22.39
C ASP A 202 -8.39 17.42 -21.88
N LYS A 203 -7.64 16.64 -22.67
CA LYS A 203 -7.30 15.24 -22.38
C LYS A 203 -6.36 15.07 -21.18
N GLU A 204 -5.60 16.10 -20.81
CA GLU A 204 -4.70 16.05 -19.66
C GLU A 204 -5.46 16.27 -18.35
N LYS A 205 -6.53 17.07 -18.38
CA LYS A 205 -7.40 17.28 -17.22
C LYS A 205 -8.51 16.23 -17.11
N CYS A 206 -8.94 15.67 -18.24
CA CYS A 206 -10.06 14.74 -18.24
C CYS A 206 -9.75 13.41 -17.56
N VAL A 207 -10.44 13.12 -16.45
CA VAL A 207 -10.32 11.85 -15.69
C VAL A 207 -11.28 10.76 -16.17
N HIS A 208 -11.95 10.96 -17.28
CA HIS A 208 -12.89 9.98 -17.87
C HIS A 208 -13.98 9.50 -16.91
N CYS A 209 -14.62 10.43 -16.19
CA CYS A 209 -15.69 10.11 -15.22
C CYS A 209 -17.08 9.92 -15.87
N GLY A 210 -17.28 10.32 -17.12
CA GLY A 210 -18.54 10.18 -17.85
C GLY A 210 -19.69 11.08 -17.37
N LEU A 211 -19.43 12.15 -16.59
CA LEU A 211 -20.49 13.02 -16.05
C LEU A 211 -21.03 14.05 -17.06
N CYS A 212 -20.26 14.36 -18.08
CA CYS A 212 -20.67 15.30 -19.13
C CYS A 212 -21.62 14.66 -20.14
#